data_6b93307a93b3f0df043d4313003928f8
#
_entry.id   6b93307a93b3f0df043d4313003928f8
#
_cell.length_a   1.000
_cell.length_b   1.000
_cell.length_c   1.000
_cell.angle_alpha   90.00
_cell.angle_beta   90.00
_cell.angle_gamma   90.00
#
_symmetry.space_group_name_H-M   'P 1'
#
loop_
_entity.id
_entity.type
_entity.pdbx_description
1 polymer ?
#
loop_
_entity_poly.entity_id
_entity_poly.type
_entity_poly.pdbx_seq_one_letter_code
_entity_poly.pdbx_strand_id
1 'polypeptide(L)'
;MEILLHKVCGRPASRTMTLRAAGPEDAAAFYALQNEVRAAMPHPEQFVPDTLENIARYLKEDLCIGGWDGGRLGAYFILRYCG
;
A
#
# COMPACT_ATOMS: atom_id res chain seq x y z
N MET A 1 21.85 -8.70 4.33
CA MET A 1 20.63 -8.27 3.61
C MET A 1 19.77 -7.41 4.50
N GLU A 2 19.38 -6.27 4.03
CA GLU A 2 18.49 -5.37 4.76
C GLU A 2 17.13 -5.30 4.08
N ILE A 3 16.10 -5.07 4.89
CA ILE A 3 14.75 -4.82 4.37
C ILE A 3 14.43 -3.37 4.70
N LEU A 4 14.18 -2.57 3.68
CA LEU A 4 13.83 -1.17 3.85
C LEU A 4 12.36 -0.95 3.52
N LEU A 5 11.71 -0.15 4.36
CA LEU A 5 10.35 0.32 4.05
C LEU A 5 10.45 1.30 2.89
N HIS A 6 9.91 0.90 1.73
CA HIS A 6 9.93 1.73 0.54
C HIS A 6 8.74 2.68 0.49
N LYS A 7 7.57 2.17 0.86
CA LYS A 7 6.35 2.97 0.79
C LYS A 7 5.35 2.49 1.82
N VAL A 8 4.64 3.43 2.42
CA VAL A 8 3.51 3.14 3.30
C VAL A 8 2.35 4.04 2.91
N CYS A 9 1.16 3.48 2.88
CA CYS A 9 -0.05 4.22 2.59
C CYS A 9 -1.18 3.66 3.45
N GLY A 10 -1.99 4.54 4.01
CA GLY A 10 -3.10 4.08 4.83
C GLY A 10 -3.95 5.20 5.38
N ARG A 11 -5.12 4.82 5.86
CA ARG A 11 -6.01 5.72 6.56
C ARG A 11 -5.74 5.62 8.05
N PRO A 12 -6.02 6.68 8.83
CA PRO A 12 -5.97 6.56 10.28
C PRO A 12 -6.89 5.42 10.72
N ALA A 13 -6.33 4.49 11.51
CA ALA A 13 -7.07 3.33 11.96
C ALA A 13 -7.44 3.51 13.42
N SER A 14 -8.73 3.31 13.74
CA SER A 14 -9.22 3.35 15.12
C SER A 14 -9.35 1.97 15.73
N ARG A 15 -9.04 0.92 14.99
CA ARG A 15 -9.16 -0.45 15.42
C ARG A 15 -8.09 -1.34 14.80
N THR A 16 -8.02 -2.57 15.30
CA THR A 16 -7.02 -3.54 14.90
C THR A 16 -7.24 -3.98 13.44
N MET A 17 -6.18 -3.98 12.68
CA MET A 17 -6.15 -4.52 11.33
C MET A 17 -5.47 -5.88 11.33
N THR A 18 -5.90 -6.75 10.42
CA THR A 18 -5.22 -7.99 10.14
C THR A 18 -4.17 -7.74 9.07
N LEU A 19 -2.92 -8.04 9.36
CA LEU A 19 -1.84 -7.91 8.39
C LEU A 19 -1.63 -9.25 7.68
N ARG A 20 -1.51 -9.20 6.35
CA ARG A 20 -1.16 -10.38 5.57
C ARG A 20 -0.37 -9.98 4.34
N ALA A 21 0.42 -10.91 3.83
CA ALA A 21 1.14 -10.71 2.59
C ALA A 21 0.16 -10.47 1.44
N ALA A 22 0.49 -9.53 0.57
CA ALA A 22 -0.32 -9.18 -0.58
C ALA A 22 0.36 -9.67 -1.86
N GLY A 23 -0.44 -10.01 -2.85
CA GLY A 23 0.02 -10.45 -4.16
C GLY A 23 -0.61 -9.63 -5.29
N PRO A 24 -0.26 -9.96 -6.55
CA PRO A 24 -0.76 -9.20 -7.71
C PRO A 24 -2.28 -9.08 -7.79
N GLU A 25 -3.02 -10.03 -7.21
CA GLU A 25 -4.47 -9.99 -7.16
C GLU A 25 -5.01 -8.84 -6.31
N ASP A 26 -4.16 -8.23 -5.48
CA ASP A 26 -4.54 -7.11 -4.61
C ASP A 26 -4.24 -5.74 -5.24
N ALA A 27 -3.75 -5.69 -6.47
CA ALA A 27 -3.34 -4.45 -7.12
C ALA A 27 -4.46 -3.41 -7.19
N ALA A 28 -5.66 -3.83 -7.55
CA ALA A 28 -6.79 -2.91 -7.65
C ALA A 28 -7.15 -2.30 -6.29
N ALA A 29 -7.08 -3.09 -5.22
CA ALA A 29 -7.34 -2.62 -3.86
C ALA A 29 -6.29 -1.62 -3.40
N PHE A 30 -5.01 -1.88 -3.69
CA PHE A 30 -3.92 -0.96 -3.37
C PHE A 30 -4.08 0.37 -4.12
N TYR A 31 -4.41 0.29 -5.39
CA TYR A 31 -4.60 1.47 -6.23
C TYR A 31 -5.78 2.32 -5.74
N ALA A 32 -6.90 1.68 -5.42
CA ALA A 32 -8.06 2.37 -4.89
C ALA A 32 -7.75 3.07 -3.55
N LEU A 33 -7.03 2.40 -2.66
CA LEU A 33 -6.65 2.97 -1.38
C LEU A 33 -5.75 4.19 -1.55
N GLN A 34 -4.76 4.11 -2.43
CA GLN A 34 -3.88 5.23 -2.71
C GLN A 34 -4.67 6.46 -3.16
N ASN A 35 -5.61 6.28 -4.08
CA ASN A 35 -6.42 7.38 -4.59
C ASN A 35 -7.33 7.96 -3.52
N GLU A 36 -7.88 7.11 -2.65
CA GLU A 36 -8.70 7.53 -1.52
C GLU A 36 -7.91 8.37 -0.52
N VAL A 37 -6.70 7.91 -0.17
CA VAL A 37 -5.82 8.63 0.74
C VAL A 37 -5.40 9.97 0.14
N ARG A 38 -5.03 9.98 -1.13
CA ARG A 38 -4.64 11.19 -1.83
C ARG A 38 -5.77 12.22 -1.84
N ALA A 39 -7.00 11.79 -2.08
CA ALA A 39 -8.16 12.69 -2.12
C ALA A 39 -8.45 13.34 -0.77
N ALA A 40 -8.05 12.68 0.33
CA ALA A 40 -8.25 13.19 1.68
C ALA A 40 -7.10 14.05 2.20
N MET A 41 -6.01 14.17 1.43
CA MET A 41 -4.84 14.95 1.85
C MET A 41 -5.09 16.46 1.72
N PRO A 42 -4.55 17.28 2.66
CA PRO A 42 -4.65 18.75 2.54
C PRO A 42 -3.94 19.29 1.30
N HIS A 43 -2.85 18.63 0.89
CA HIS A 43 -2.05 19.05 -0.26
C HIS A 43 -1.82 17.86 -1.20
N PRO A 44 -2.88 17.40 -1.91
CA PRO A 44 -2.76 16.23 -2.76
C PRO A 44 -1.76 16.37 -3.90
N GLU A 45 -1.45 17.61 -4.31
CA GLU A 45 -0.46 17.87 -5.35
C GLU A 45 0.96 17.51 -4.93
N GLN A 46 1.21 17.37 -3.62
CA GLN A 46 2.53 16.96 -3.10
C GLN A 46 2.68 15.45 -3.06
N PHE A 47 1.61 14.72 -3.28
CA PHE A 47 1.64 13.26 -3.31
C PHE A 47 1.91 12.80 -4.74
N VAL A 48 2.91 11.93 -4.90
CA VAL A 48 3.23 11.34 -6.20
C VAL A 48 2.55 9.97 -6.28
N PRO A 49 1.41 9.87 -6.98
CA PRO A 49 0.71 8.59 -7.07
C PRO A 49 1.43 7.62 -7.99
N ASP A 50 1.34 6.34 -7.65
CA ASP A 50 1.78 5.28 -8.55
C ASP A 50 0.66 4.92 -9.52
N THR A 51 1.05 4.47 -10.70
CA THR A 51 0.09 3.90 -11.65
C THR A 51 -0.31 2.50 -11.17
N LEU A 52 -1.44 2.01 -11.68
CA LEU A 52 -1.84 0.63 -11.40
C LEU A 52 -0.75 -0.37 -11.82
N GLU A 53 -0.08 -0.10 -12.93
CA GLU A 53 1.01 -0.94 -13.44
C GLU A 53 2.20 -0.97 -12.49
N ASN A 54 2.58 0.18 -11.92
CA ASN A 54 3.65 0.24 -10.94
C ASN A 54 3.29 -0.52 -9.67
N ILE A 55 2.06 -0.39 -9.21
CA ILE A 55 1.59 -1.11 -8.02
C ILE A 55 1.61 -2.61 -8.27
N ALA A 56 1.15 -3.05 -9.43
CA ALA A 56 1.18 -4.47 -9.80
C ALA A 56 2.62 -5.00 -9.83
N ARG A 57 3.56 -4.19 -10.31
CA ARG A 57 4.98 -4.57 -10.33
C ARG A 57 5.54 -4.70 -8.92
N TYR A 58 5.23 -3.78 -8.01
CA TYR A 58 5.64 -3.90 -6.61
C TYR A 58 5.12 -5.18 -5.99
N LEU A 59 3.86 -5.50 -6.23
CA LEU A 59 3.24 -6.71 -5.69
C LEU A 59 3.87 -7.99 -6.24
N LYS A 60 4.47 -7.93 -7.42
CA LYS A 60 5.15 -9.05 -8.04
C LYS A 60 6.60 -9.16 -7.60
N GLU A 61 7.30 -8.03 -7.44
CA GLU A 61 8.75 -7.99 -7.24
C GLU A 61 9.18 -7.73 -5.80
N ASP A 62 8.39 -6.98 -5.06
CA ASP A 62 8.72 -6.56 -3.71
C ASP A 62 7.86 -7.30 -2.68
N LEU A 63 8.29 -7.23 -1.41
CA LEU A 63 7.47 -7.74 -0.33
C LEU A 63 6.41 -6.70 0.02
N CYS A 64 5.15 -7.05 -0.19
CA CYS A 64 4.03 -6.17 0.10
C CYS A 64 3.14 -6.78 1.17
N ILE A 65 2.71 -5.93 2.10
CA ILE A 65 1.84 -6.34 3.20
C ILE A 65 0.61 -5.44 3.19
N GLY A 66 -0.56 -6.04 3.24
CA GLY A 66 -1.81 -5.31 3.39
C GLY A 66 -2.33 -5.40 4.81
N GLY A 67 -2.92 -4.30 5.29
CA GLY A 67 -3.67 -4.26 6.54
C GLY A 67 -5.15 -4.23 6.23
N TRP A 68 -5.87 -5.25 6.67
CA TRP A 68 -7.26 -5.46 6.31
C TRP A 68 -8.17 -5.28 7.52
N ASP A 69 -9.25 -4.57 7.34
CA ASP A 69 -10.28 -4.35 8.35
C ASP A 69 -11.58 -4.91 7.80
N GLY A 70 -11.94 -6.11 8.26
CA GLY A 70 -13.18 -6.75 7.84
C GLY A 70 -13.27 -6.99 6.34
N GLY A 71 -12.16 -7.31 5.68
CA GLY A 71 -12.13 -7.53 4.24
C GLY A 71 -11.87 -6.28 3.41
N ARG A 72 -11.77 -5.12 4.05
CA ARG A 72 -11.46 -3.85 3.39
C ARG A 72 -10.01 -3.45 3.66
N LEU A 73 -9.28 -3.13 2.61
CA LEU A 73 -7.89 -2.69 2.76
C LEU A 73 -7.87 -1.30 3.40
N GLY A 74 -7.19 -1.19 4.54
CA GLY A 74 -7.03 0.06 5.26
C GLY A 74 -5.64 0.65 5.18
N ALA A 75 -4.63 -0.16 4.92
CA ALA A 75 -3.24 0.29 4.80
C ALA A 75 -2.45 -0.71 3.97
N TYR A 76 -1.34 -0.26 3.40
CA TYR A 76 -0.38 -1.18 2.77
C TYR A 76 1.05 -0.71 2.99
N PHE A 77 1.97 -1.66 2.93
CA PHE A 77 3.39 -1.43 3.12
C PHE A 77 4.14 -2.13 2.00
N ILE A 78 5.08 -1.43 1.38
CA ILE A 78 5.94 -1.98 0.34
C ILE A 78 7.36 -1.96 0.88
N LEU A 79 7.98 -3.13 0.95
CA LEU A 79 9.31 -3.32 1.52
C LEU A 79 10.24 -3.85 0.44
N ARG A 80 11.46 -3.34 0.42
CA ARG A 80 12.47 -3.76 -0.53
C ARG A 80 13.65 -4.41 0.17
N TYR A 81 14.17 -5.45 -0.45
CA TYR A 81 15.42 -6.05 -0.02
C TYR A 81 16.58 -5.22 -0.56
N CYS A 82 17.50 -4.89 0.33
CA CYS A 82 18.73 -4.18 0.02
C CYS A 82 19.91 -5.02 0.49
N GLY A 83 20.93 -5.09 -0.31
CA GLY A 83 22.08 -5.86 0.14
C GLY A 83 22.91 -6.43 -0.92
#